data_7663af26ac4c6ad3ee7c1f1884e67001
#
_entry.id   7663af26ac4c6ad3ee7c1f1884e67001
#
_cell.length_a   1.000
_cell.length_b   1.000
_cell.length_c   1.000
_cell.angle_alpha   90.00
_cell.angle_beta   90.00
_cell.angle_gamma   90.00
#
_symmetry.space_group_name_H-M   'P 1'
#
loop_
_entity.id
_entity.type
_entity.pdbx_description
1 polymer ?
#
loop_
_entity_poly.entity_id
_entity_poly.type
_entity_poly.pdbx_seq_one_letter_code
_entity_poly.pdbx_strand_id
1 'polypeptide(L)'
;MSKRLSGKVAIVTGAASGVGEAVARLFVRQGAHVVMTDLNETDGTRIAEEIGATFVQHDVTDPQGWQRVVDGTIEQFDQLDILVNNAGILLAGDIEQTRYEDWKRLLTVNADSVFLGCQAAIAVMKKQGGAIVNMSSIAALAGKEDYVAYSASKGAVAALTRAVAADCRLKRYRIRCNSVHPDGILTAMTRATYPKGVDPEMLTIDKDPMNRACRPSDVADAVLYLASDEARAVNGIELRIDSGQFVMSI
;
A
#
# COMPACT_ATOMS: atom_id res chain seq x y z
N MET A 1 -2.55 -22.29 -14.30
CA MET A 1 -1.45 -21.32 -14.13
C MET A 1 -0.83 -21.54 -12.76
N SER A 2 0.49 -21.54 -12.64
CA SER A 2 1.16 -21.65 -11.32
C SER A 2 0.81 -20.43 -10.46
N LYS A 3 0.57 -20.66 -9.17
CA LYS A 3 0.30 -19.58 -8.20
C LYS A 3 1.58 -18.75 -8.02
N ARG A 4 1.50 -17.44 -8.26
CA ARG A 4 2.66 -16.51 -8.29
C ARG A 4 3.32 -16.28 -6.92
N LEU A 5 2.57 -16.51 -5.82
CA LEU A 5 3.04 -16.34 -4.44
C LEU A 5 2.95 -17.64 -3.63
N SER A 6 3.06 -18.80 -4.29
CA SER A 6 2.93 -20.11 -3.64
C SER A 6 3.91 -20.25 -2.47
N GLY A 7 3.38 -20.46 -1.25
CA GLY A 7 4.16 -20.66 -0.01
C GLY A 7 4.81 -19.39 0.55
N LYS A 8 4.56 -18.22 -0.03
CA LYS A 8 5.01 -16.93 0.52
C LYS A 8 4.14 -16.49 1.69
N VAL A 9 4.73 -15.79 2.63
CA VAL A 9 4.04 -15.15 3.76
C VAL A 9 4.05 -13.65 3.57
N ALA A 10 2.88 -13.03 3.64
CA ALA A 10 2.70 -11.60 3.41
C ALA A 10 1.94 -10.91 4.55
N ILE A 11 2.43 -9.74 4.98
CA ILE A 11 1.67 -8.81 5.81
C ILE A 11 1.08 -7.72 4.89
N VAL A 12 -0.22 -7.45 5.03
CA VAL A 12 -0.94 -6.38 4.31
C VAL A 12 -1.63 -5.47 5.32
N THR A 13 -1.27 -4.20 5.36
CA THR A 13 -1.86 -3.22 6.28
C THR A 13 -3.04 -2.46 5.65
N GLY A 14 -4.00 -2.01 6.46
CA GLY A 14 -5.23 -1.39 5.97
C GLY A 14 -6.06 -2.37 5.14
N ALA A 15 -6.11 -3.63 5.56
CA ALA A 15 -6.64 -4.73 4.76
C ALA A 15 -8.13 -5.03 5.01
N ALA A 16 -8.81 -4.30 5.89
CA ALA A 16 -10.24 -4.46 6.15
C ALA A 16 -11.13 -3.77 5.08
N SER A 17 -10.55 -3.10 4.07
CA SER A 17 -11.33 -2.47 3.01
C SER A 17 -10.47 -2.10 1.79
N GLY A 18 -11.14 -1.75 0.68
CA GLY A 18 -10.55 -1.08 -0.48
C GLY A 18 -9.39 -1.83 -1.13
N VAL A 19 -8.26 -1.13 -1.33
CA VAL A 19 -7.09 -1.72 -2.00
C VAL A 19 -6.45 -2.81 -1.13
N GLY A 20 -6.33 -2.61 0.18
CA GLY A 20 -5.76 -3.59 1.09
C GLY A 20 -6.51 -4.91 1.09
N GLU A 21 -7.85 -4.86 1.13
CA GLU A 21 -8.71 -6.04 0.96
C GLU A 21 -8.50 -6.71 -0.41
N ALA A 22 -8.47 -5.92 -1.49
CA ALA A 22 -8.27 -6.47 -2.84
C ALA A 22 -6.91 -7.18 -2.97
N VAL A 23 -5.84 -6.61 -2.39
CA VAL A 23 -4.50 -7.21 -2.32
C VAL A 23 -4.53 -8.51 -1.51
N ALA A 24 -5.13 -8.50 -0.31
CA ALA A 24 -5.20 -9.69 0.54
C ALA A 24 -5.93 -10.84 -0.16
N ARG A 25 -7.10 -10.57 -0.74
CA ARG A 25 -7.87 -11.54 -1.54
C ARG A 25 -7.07 -12.08 -2.72
N LEU A 26 -6.37 -11.22 -3.44
CA LEU A 26 -5.55 -11.62 -4.58
C LEU A 26 -4.36 -12.48 -4.15
N PHE A 27 -3.66 -12.09 -3.09
CA PHE A 27 -2.49 -12.82 -2.58
C PHE A 27 -2.85 -14.24 -2.11
N VAL A 28 -3.97 -14.39 -1.39
CA VAL A 28 -4.48 -15.72 -0.99
C VAL A 28 -4.80 -16.56 -2.24
N ARG A 29 -5.50 -16.02 -3.24
CA ARG A 29 -5.74 -16.72 -4.52
C ARG A 29 -4.44 -17.12 -5.22
N GLN A 30 -3.38 -16.34 -5.08
CA GLN A 30 -2.06 -16.61 -5.62
C GLN A 30 -1.18 -17.53 -4.75
N GLY A 31 -1.74 -18.04 -3.65
CA GLY A 31 -1.13 -19.07 -2.82
C GLY A 31 -0.25 -18.56 -1.68
N ALA A 32 -0.35 -17.30 -1.33
CA ALA A 32 0.30 -16.75 -0.14
C ALA A 32 -0.50 -17.06 1.13
N HIS A 33 0.22 -17.18 2.25
CA HIS A 33 -0.33 -17.01 3.59
C HIS A 33 -0.36 -15.52 3.90
N VAL A 34 -1.52 -14.96 4.21
CA VAL A 34 -1.69 -13.52 4.40
C VAL A 34 -2.04 -13.20 5.84
N VAL A 35 -1.27 -12.32 6.46
CA VAL A 35 -1.61 -11.65 7.72
C VAL A 35 -2.16 -10.27 7.36
N MET A 36 -3.46 -10.11 7.52
CA MET A 36 -4.18 -8.86 7.33
C MET A 36 -4.13 -8.03 8.60
N THR A 37 -3.84 -6.75 8.50
CA THR A 37 -3.91 -5.85 9.66
C THR A 37 -4.75 -4.61 9.35
N ASP A 38 -5.53 -4.16 10.34
CA ASP A 38 -6.37 -2.95 10.27
C ASP A 38 -6.77 -2.50 11.68
N LEU A 39 -7.27 -1.26 11.80
CA LEU A 39 -7.96 -0.79 13.00
C LEU A 39 -9.38 -1.37 13.13
N ASN A 40 -10.03 -1.63 11.98
CA ASN A 40 -11.39 -2.18 11.92
C ASN A 40 -11.37 -3.69 12.12
N GLU A 41 -11.51 -4.10 13.37
CA GLU A 41 -11.49 -5.51 13.77
C GLU A 41 -12.66 -6.30 13.16
N THR A 42 -13.85 -5.72 13.13
CA THR A 42 -15.08 -6.39 12.66
C THR A 42 -14.97 -6.81 11.20
N ASP A 43 -14.67 -5.85 10.30
CA ASP A 43 -14.54 -6.17 8.88
C ASP A 43 -13.27 -6.98 8.60
N GLY A 44 -12.17 -6.69 9.29
CA GLY A 44 -10.92 -7.40 9.11
C GLY A 44 -11.05 -8.90 9.45
N THR A 45 -11.66 -9.23 10.58
CA THR A 45 -11.91 -10.62 10.98
C THR A 45 -12.83 -11.33 9.99
N ARG A 46 -13.97 -10.70 9.64
CA ARG A 46 -14.92 -11.27 8.67
C ARG A 46 -14.26 -11.58 7.31
N ILE A 47 -13.47 -10.66 6.78
CA ILE A 47 -12.79 -10.86 5.50
C ILE A 47 -11.72 -11.95 5.60
N ALA A 48 -10.94 -11.95 6.68
CA ALA A 48 -9.90 -12.95 6.88
C ALA A 48 -10.48 -14.37 6.96
N GLU A 49 -11.57 -14.57 7.70
CA GLU A 49 -12.31 -15.86 7.74
C GLU A 49 -12.82 -16.26 6.36
N GLU A 50 -13.40 -15.31 5.60
CA GLU A 50 -13.92 -15.58 4.26
C GLU A 50 -12.85 -16.09 3.29
N ILE A 51 -11.62 -15.56 3.38
CA ILE A 51 -10.55 -15.89 2.42
C ILE A 51 -9.51 -16.87 2.96
N GLY A 52 -9.61 -17.29 4.21
CA GLY A 52 -8.63 -18.16 4.87
C GLY A 52 -7.31 -17.45 5.20
N ALA A 53 -7.36 -16.18 5.57
CA ALA A 53 -6.22 -15.37 6.03
C ALA A 53 -6.21 -15.26 7.56
N THR A 54 -5.12 -14.75 8.13
CA THR A 54 -5.04 -14.36 9.55
C THR A 54 -5.34 -12.88 9.68
N PHE A 55 -6.11 -12.46 10.70
CA PHE A 55 -6.32 -11.05 11.01
C PHE A 55 -5.69 -10.66 12.35
N VAL A 56 -5.08 -9.49 12.41
CA VAL A 56 -4.53 -8.88 13.62
C VAL A 56 -4.96 -7.42 13.67
N GLN A 57 -5.67 -7.03 14.75
CA GLN A 57 -5.98 -5.62 14.97
C GLN A 57 -4.68 -4.83 15.23
N HIS A 58 -4.44 -3.78 14.45
CA HIS A 58 -3.18 -3.08 14.47
C HIS A 58 -3.34 -1.59 14.11
N ASP A 59 -2.83 -0.74 15.00
CA ASP A 59 -2.57 0.65 14.68
C ASP A 59 -1.14 0.76 14.09
N VAL A 60 -1.06 1.08 12.81
CA VAL A 60 0.24 1.21 12.10
C VAL A 60 1.11 2.34 12.65
N THR A 61 0.57 3.24 13.46
CA THR A 61 1.32 4.31 14.11
C THR A 61 1.99 3.88 15.44
N ASP A 62 1.66 2.66 15.94
CA ASP A 62 2.24 2.09 17.16
C ASP A 62 3.50 1.24 16.84
N PRO A 63 4.72 1.69 17.26
CA PRO A 63 5.93 0.90 17.05
C PRO A 63 5.89 -0.47 17.74
N GLN A 64 5.24 -0.58 18.90
CA GLN A 64 5.11 -1.86 19.61
C GLN A 64 4.08 -2.77 18.92
N GLY A 65 3.07 -2.18 18.27
CA GLY A 65 2.12 -2.88 17.42
C GLY A 65 2.82 -3.60 16.28
N TRP A 66 3.74 -2.95 15.61
CA TRP A 66 4.56 -3.55 14.55
C TRP A 66 5.36 -4.76 15.03
N GLN A 67 5.99 -4.64 16.23
CA GLN A 67 6.74 -5.76 16.80
C GLN A 67 5.82 -6.96 17.03
N ARG A 68 4.63 -6.76 17.64
CA ARG A 68 3.65 -7.84 17.87
C ARG A 68 3.19 -8.49 16.56
N VAL A 69 2.92 -7.72 15.52
CA VAL A 69 2.47 -8.25 14.22
C VAL A 69 3.57 -9.10 13.56
N VAL A 70 4.81 -8.60 13.54
CA VAL A 70 5.92 -9.32 12.92
C VAL A 70 6.28 -10.57 13.71
N ASP A 71 6.39 -10.48 15.05
CA ASP A 71 6.70 -11.63 15.89
C ASP A 71 5.64 -12.73 15.77
N GLY A 72 4.35 -12.37 15.83
CA GLY A 72 3.27 -13.32 15.63
C GLY A 72 3.26 -13.95 14.23
N THR A 73 3.67 -13.19 13.20
CA THR A 73 3.83 -13.73 11.84
C THR A 73 4.96 -14.76 11.79
N ILE A 74 6.10 -14.46 12.40
CA ILE A 74 7.23 -15.40 12.46
C ILE A 74 6.90 -16.62 13.31
N GLU A 75 6.20 -16.44 14.44
CA GLU A 75 5.76 -17.57 15.28
C GLU A 75 4.83 -18.52 14.54
N GLN A 76 3.93 -17.97 13.71
CA GLN A 76 2.92 -18.77 12.99
C GLN A 76 3.47 -19.45 11.74
N PHE A 77 4.40 -18.78 11.01
CA PHE A 77 4.79 -19.19 9.65
C PHE A 77 6.31 -19.38 9.45
N ASP A 78 7.14 -19.12 10.46
CA ASP A 78 8.61 -19.20 10.42
C ASP A 78 9.28 -18.20 9.45
N GLN A 79 8.52 -17.39 8.71
CA GLN A 79 9.05 -16.50 7.68
C GLN A 79 8.17 -15.28 7.46
N LEU A 80 8.75 -14.25 6.83
CA LEU A 80 8.05 -13.12 6.24
C LEU A 80 8.71 -12.78 4.90
N ASP A 81 7.98 -12.93 3.79
CA ASP A 81 8.50 -12.69 2.44
C ASP A 81 8.08 -11.34 1.87
N ILE A 82 6.88 -10.86 2.24
CA ILE A 82 6.26 -9.69 1.62
C ILE A 82 5.67 -8.79 2.69
N LEU A 83 5.96 -7.49 2.59
CA LEU A 83 5.23 -6.44 3.30
C LEU A 83 4.54 -5.52 2.31
N VAL A 84 3.24 -5.29 2.49
CA VAL A 84 2.47 -4.27 1.78
C VAL A 84 2.04 -3.19 2.77
N ASN A 85 2.73 -2.05 2.77
CA ASN A 85 2.35 -0.86 3.51
C ASN A 85 1.26 -0.12 2.74
N ASN A 86 0.00 -0.49 2.97
CA ASN A 86 -1.15 0.07 2.27
C ASN A 86 -1.99 1.00 3.17
N ALA A 87 -1.99 0.83 4.48
CA ALA A 87 -2.74 1.68 5.40
C ALA A 87 -2.46 3.16 5.18
N GLY A 88 -3.50 3.98 5.24
CA GLY A 88 -3.37 5.43 5.07
C GLY A 88 -4.70 6.14 5.21
N ILE A 89 -4.63 7.45 5.33
CA ILE A 89 -5.79 8.35 5.40
C ILE A 89 -5.68 9.45 4.35
N LEU A 90 -6.83 10.03 4.01
CA LEU A 90 -6.96 11.17 3.11
C LEU A 90 -7.73 12.28 3.81
N LEU A 91 -7.12 13.44 3.93
CA LEU A 91 -7.75 14.66 4.42
C LEU A 91 -7.55 15.76 3.37
N ALA A 92 -8.61 16.42 2.98
CA ALA A 92 -8.56 17.58 2.10
C ALA A 92 -8.14 18.83 2.89
N GLY A 93 -7.41 19.72 2.23
CA GLY A 93 -7.01 21.02 2.74
C GLY A 93 -5.98 21.66 1.82
N ASP A 94 -6.23 22.92 1.45
CA ASP A 94 -5.26 23.76 0.75
C ASP A 94 -4.15 24.26 1.72
N ILE A 95 -3.21 25.04 1.22
CA ILE A 95 -2.10 25.53 2.03
C ILE A 95 -2.52 26.53 3.14
N GLU A 96 -3.61 27.25 2.92
CA GLU A 96 -4.10 28.27 3.87
C GLU A 96 -4.99 27.65 4.97
N GLN A 97 -5.72 26.58 4.64
CA GLN A 97 -6.73 25.95 5.52
C GLN A 97 -6.21 24.71 6.25
N THR A 98 -5.13 24.10 5.77
CA THR A 98 -4.57 22.89 6.42
C THR A 98 -4.08 23.20 7.81
N ARG A 99 -4.75 22.65 8.83
CA ARG A 99 -4.32 22.81 10.23
C ARG A 99 -3.06 21.97 10.47
N TYR A 100 -2.21 22.45 11.37
CA TYR A 100 -0.96 21.76 11.71
C TYR A 100 -1.21 20.36 12.32
N GLU A 101 -2.30 20.18 13.04
CA GLU A 101 -2.72 18.88 13.58
C GLU A 101 -3.06 17.88 12.47
N ASP A 102 -3.75 18.31 11.42
CA ASP A 102 -4.11 17.48 10.27
C ASP A 102 -2.87 17.13 9.44
N TRP A 103 -1.95 18.10 9.29
CA TRP A 103 -0.62 17.86 8.73
C TRP A 103 0.14 16.77 9.48
N LYS A 104 0.29 16.91 10.81
CA LYS A 104 0.96 15.89 11.63
C LYS A 104 0.30 14.53 11.53
N ARG A 105 -1.03 14.48 11.64
CA ARG A 105 -1.79 13.24 11.53
C ARG A 105 -1.55 12.52 10.21
N LEU A 106 -1.56 13.27 9.08
CA LEU A 106 -1.29 12.70 7.76
C LEU A 106 0.13 12.16 7.65
N LEU A 107 1.13 12.87 8.15
CA LEU A 107 2.52 12.38 8.17
C LEU A 107 2.65 11.13 9.05
N THR A 108 2.11 11.15 10.26
CA THR A 108 2.20 10.00 11.17
C THR A 108 1.54 8.75 10.60
N VAL A 109 0.32 8.88 10.04
CA VAL A 109 -0.38 7.71 9.49
C VAL A 109 0.17 7.28 8.13
N ASN A 110 0.51 8.21 7.23
CA ASN A 110 0.86 7.86 5.85
C ASN A 110 2.37 7.67 5.61
N ALA A 111 3.24 8.25 6.44
CA ALA A 111 4.69 8.24 6.24
C ALA A 111 5.43 7.55 7.38
N ASP A 112 5.24 7.96 8.65
CA ASP A 112 5.94 7.36 9.78
C ASP A 112 5.58 5.88 9.91
N SER A 113 4.32 5.49 9.68
CA SER A 113 3.89 4.10 9.70
C SER A 113 4.62 3.24 8.64
N VAL A 114 4.86 3.79 7.45
CA VAL A 114 5.60 3.10 6.38
C VAL A 114 7.06 2.90 6.77
N PHE A 115 7.67 3.90 7.42
CA PHE A 115 9.01 3.77 7.99
C PHE A 115 9.05 2.64 9.03
N LEU A 116 8.13 2.63 10.00
CA LEU A 116 8.03 1.60 11.03
C LEU A 116 7.84 0.20 10.43
N GLY A 117 6.95 0.07 9.45
CA GLY A 117 6.72 -1.19 8.75
C GLY A 117 7.96 -1.68 8.00
N CYS A 118 8.65 -0.80 7.26
CA CYS A 118 9.89 -1.15 6.60
C CYS A 118 10.96 -1.60 7.61
N GLN A 119 11.11 -0.88 8.73
CA GLN A 119 12.09 -1.22 9.77
C GLN A 119 11.80 -2.59 10.39
N ALA A 120 10.56 -2.85 10.78
CA ALA A 120 10.13 -4.11 11.39
C ALA A 120 10.30 -5.31 10.44
N ALA A 121 9.85 -5.16 9.18
CA ALA A 121 9.98 -6.23 8.18
C ALA A 121 11.43 -6.54 7.83
N ILE A 122 12.27 -5.52 7.61
CA ILE A 122 13.69 -5.71 7.27
C ILE A 122 14.43 -6.44 8.39
N ALA A 123 14.10 -6.22 9.66
CA ALA A 123 14.73 -6.88 10.78
C ALA A 123 14.69 -8.41 10.67
N VAL A 124 13.58 -8.97 10.17
CA VAL A 124 13.37 -10.43 10.00
C VAL A 124 13.70 -10.90 8.58
N MET A 125 13.44 -10.10 7.54
CA MET A 125 13.64 -10.46 6.13
C MET A 125 15.11 -10.43 5.68
N LYS A 126 15.99 -9.70 6.36
CA LYS A 126 17.38 -9.41 5.90
C LYS A 126 18.25 -10.65 5.62
N LYS A 127 17.92 -11.81 6.16
CA LYS A 127 18.68 -13.06 5.94
C LYS A 127 18.22 -13.80 4.69
N GLN A 128 16.93 -13.81 4.42
CA GLN A 128 16.33 -14.59 3.32
C GLN A 128 15.98 -13.75 2.09
N GLY A 129 15.80 -12.46 2.26
CA GLY A 129 15.31 -11.56 1.22
C GLY A 129 13.79 -11.38 1.27
N GLY A 130 13.24 -10.68 0.30
CA GLY A 130 11.80 -10.46 0.17
C GLY A 130 11.43 -9.23 -0.65
N ALA A 131 10.17 -8.82 -0.56
CA ALA A 131 9.63 -7.66 -1.27
C ALA A 131 8.82 -6.75 -0.33
N ILE A 132 9.08 -5.46 -0.41
CA ILE A 132 8.29 -4.41 0.25
C ILE A 132 7.61 -3.59 -0.83
N VAL A 133 6.30 -3.40 -0.72
CA VAL A 133 5.51 -2.55 -1.61
C VAL A 133 4.81 -1.48 -0.78
N ASN A 134 5.14 -0.22 -1.06
CA ASN A 134 4.61 0.94 -0.35
C ASN A 134 3.53 1.64 -1.17
N MET A 135 2.38 1.93 -0.55
CA MET A 135 1.28 2.66 -1.18
C MET A 135 1.55 4.17 -1.12
N SER A 136 2.02 4.73 -2.24
CA SER A 136 2.12 6.16 -2.45
C SER A 136 0.86 6.69 -3.17
N SER A 137 1.02 7.66 -4.06
CA SER A 137 -0.05 8.27 -4.87
C SER A 137 0.56 9.04 -6.01
N ILE A 138 -0.19 9.30 -7.07
CA ILE A 138 0.17 10.27 -8.10
C ILE A 138 0.39 11.67 -7.49
N ALA A 139 -0.30 12.00 -6.39
CA ALA A 139 -0.14 13.24 -5.65
C ALA A 139 1.26 13.43 -5.04
N ALA A 140 2.09 12.38 -4.99
CA ALA A 140 3.51 12.46 -4.62
C ALA A 140 4.39 13.02 -5.74
N LEU A 141 3.92 12.99 -6.98
CA LEU A 141 4.65 13.31 -8.19
C LEU A 141 4.14 14.59 -8.85
N ALA A 142 2.82 14.81 -8.79
CA ALA A 142 2.16 16.00 -9.34
C ALA A 142 1.57 16.84 -8.20
N GLY A 143 1.55 18.16 -8.37
CA GLY A 143 0.83 19.05 -7.46
C GLY A 143 -0.67 18.76 -7.52
N LYS A 144 -1.29 18.58 -6.36
CA LYS A 144 -2.74 18.41 -6.25
C LYS A 144 -3.27 19.47 -5.28
N GLU A 145 -4.02 20.42 -5.82
CA GLU A 145 -4.73 21.44 -5.05
C GLU A 145 -5.66 20.75 -4.04
N ASP A 146 -5.95 21.39 -2.94
CA ASP A 146 -6.79 20.88 -1.85
C ASP A 146 -6.28 19.61 -1.13
N TYR A 147 -5.02 19.18 -1.40
CA TYR A 147 -4.43 17.98 -0.77
C TYR A 147 -2.96 18.17 -0.40
N VAL A 148 -2.58 19.36 0.08
CA VAL A 148 -1.18 19.74 0.31
C VAL A 148 -0.48 18.80 1.28
N ALA A 149 -1.06 18.56 2.46
CA ALA A 149 -0.47 17.68 3.48
C ALA A 149 -0.46 16.20 3.04
N TYR A 150 -1.51 15.76 2.33
CA TYR A 150 -1.55 14.42 1.76
C TYR A 150 -0.45 14.21 0.71
N SER A 151 -0.29 15.16 -0.21
CA SER A 151 0.77 15.11 -1.24
C SER A 151 2.16 15.03 -0.61
N ALA A 152 2.41 15.85 0.41
CA ALA A 152 3.68 15.82 1.16
C ALA A 152 3.91 14.46 1.83
N SER A 153 2.88 13.87 2.47
CA SER A 153 2.97 12.56 3.10
C SER A 153 3.29 11.45 2.10
N LYS A 154 2.67 11.47 0.91
CA LYS A 154 2.91 10.49 -0.15
C LYS A 154 4.24 10.72 -0.88
N GLY A 155 4.71 11.96 -0.96
CA GLY A 155 6.07 12.30 -1.39
C GLY A 155 7.14 11.73 -0.45
N ALA A 156 6.90 11.79 0.87
CA ALA A 156 7.77 11.17 1.85
C ALA A 156 7.87 9.64 1.65
N VAL A 157 6.75 8.95 1.37
CA VAL A 157 6.74 7.50 1.06
C VAL A 157 7.58 7.19 -0.18
N ALA A 158 7.47 7.99 -1.25
CA ALA A 158 8.25 7.80 -2.47
C ALA A 158 9.76 7.95 -2.21
N ALA A 159 10.16 8.99 -1.47
CA ALA A 159 11.56 9.22 -1.10
C ALA A 159 12.09 8.10 -0.18
N LEU A 160 11.32 7.71 0.84
CA LEU A 160 11.66 6.61 1.75
C LEU A 160 11.86 5.29 0.98
N THR A 161 10.98 4.98 0.03
CA THR A 161 11.07 3.76 -0.79
C THR A 161 12.40 3.66 -1.52
N ARG A 162 12.85 4.75 -2.17
CA ARG A 162 14.14 4.79 -2.86
C ARG A 162 15.31 4.63 -1.90
N ALA A 163 15.24 5.28 -0.74
CA ALA A 163 16.28 5.19 0.29
C ALA A 163 16.39 3.77 0.85
N VAL A 164 15.26 3.13 1.19
CA VAL A 164 15.22 1.73 1.68
C VAL A 164 15.75 0.76 0.63
N ALA A 165 15.35 0.93 -0.64
CA ALA A 165 15.85 0.10 -1.74
C ALA A 165 17.37 0.19 -1.89
N ALA A 166 17.93 1.40 -1.81
CA ALA A 166 19.37 1.65 -1.89
C ALA A 166 20.11 1.07 -0.66
N ASP A 167 19.59 1.26 0.55
CA ASP A 167 20.19 0.75 1.79
C ASP A 167 20.23 -0.78 1.80
N CYS A 168 19.10 -1.43 1.47
CA CYS A 168 19.05 -2.90 1.39
C CYS A 168 20.02 -3.44 0.33
N ARG A 169 20.14 -2.77 -0.82
CA ARG A 169 21.10 -3.15 -1.87
C ARG A 169 22.54 -3.00 -1.40
N LEU A 170 22.90 -1.90 -0.75
CA LEU A 170 24.24 -1.64 -0.24
C LEU A 170 24.64 -2.67 0.83
N LYS A 171 23.70 -3.01 1.72
CA LYS A 171 23.88 -4.03 2.75
C LYS A 171 23.80 -5.47 2.23
N ARG A 172 23.59 -5.65 0.92
CA ARG A 172 23.43 -6.95 0.25
C ARG A 172 22.26 -7.79 0.79
N TYR A 173 21.25 -7.15 1.35
CA TYR A 173 20.00 -7.80 1.64
C TYR A 173 19.28 -8.06 0.31
N ARG A 174 18.73 -9.24 0.14
CA ARG A 174 17.95 -9.57 -1.07
C ARG A 174 16.51 -9.05 -0.95
N ILE A 175 16.36 -7.83 -0.43
CA ILE A 175 15.06 -7.18 -0.25
C ILE A 175 14.90 -6.12 -1.34
N ARG A 176 13.78 -6.19 -2.05
CA ARG A 176 13.34 -5.16 -3.00
C ARG A 176 12.32 -4.27 -2.29
N CYS A 177 12.39 -2.97 -2.54
CA CYS A 177 11.43 -2.00 -2.02
C CYS A 177 10.98 -1.10 -3.16
N ASN A 178 9.67 -1.12 -3.45
CA ASN A 178 9.07 -0.35 -4.55
C ASN A 178 7.82 0.36 -4.06
N SER A 179 7.39 1.41 -4.76
CA SER A 179 6.11 2.08 -4.48
C SER A 179 5.16 2.02 -5.67
N VAL A 180 3.87 1.97 -5.38
CA VAL A 180 2.80 2.16 -6.35
C VAL A 180 2.17 3.53 -6.17
N HIS A 181 1.84 4.18 -7.28
CA HIS A 181 1.33 5.54 -7.33
C HIS A 181 -0.01 5.59 -8.09
N PRO A 182 -1.10 5.16 -7.46
CA PRO A 182 -2.42 5.24 -8.07
C PRO A 182 -2.90 6.69 -8.20
N ASP A 183 -3.77 6.93 -9.18
CA ASP A 183 -4.62 8.13 -9.26
C ASP A 183 -5.94 7.90 -8.48
N GLY A 184 -7.07 8.35 -8.95
CA GLY A 184 -8.36 8.10 -8.33
C GLY A 184 -8.68 6.60 -8.24
N ILE A 185 -9.04 6.11 -7.06
CA ILE A 185 -9.42 4.70 -6.86
C ILE A 185 -10.85 4.66 -6.35
N LEU A 186 -11.67 3.76 -6.88
CA LEU A 186 -13.06 3.56 -6.42
C LEU A 186 -13.10 2.87 -5.05
N THR A 187 -12.97 3.64 -3.98
CA THR A 187 -13.01 3.16 -2.59
C THR A 187 -13.93 4.04 -1.74
N ALA A 188 -14.29 3.56 -0.56
CA ALA A 188 -15.03 4.37 0.41
C ALA A 188 -14.25 5.65 0.82
N MET A 189 -12.91 5.57 0.92
CA MET A 189 -12.06 6.70 1.26
C MET A 189 -12.15 7.84 0.24
N THR A 190 -12.22 7.52 -1.05
CA THR A 190 -12.22 8.51 -2.15
C THR A 190 -13.63 8.91 -2.60
N ARG A 191 -14.66 8.26 -2.08
CA ARG A 191 -16.05 8.53 -2.52
C ARG A 191 -16.46 10.00 -2.36
N ALA A 192 -15.96 10.65 -1.31
CA ALA A 192 -16.27 12.07 -1.08
C ALA A 192 -15.52 13.03 -2.01
N THR A 193 -14.49 12.55 -2.74
CA THR A 193 -13.68 13.36 -3.67
C THR A 193 -14.29 13.40 -5.08
N TYR A 194 -15.26 12.54 -5.36
CA TYR A 194 -15.94 12.53 -6.66
C TYR A 194 -17.07 13.56 -6.73
N PRO A 195 -17.38 14.09 -7.93
CA PRO A 195 -18.45 15.06 -8.09
C PRO A 195 -19.80 14.51 -7.60
N LYS A 196 -20.57 15.35 -6.89
CA LYS A 196 -21.90 14.96 -6.42
C LYS A 196 -22.84 14.66 -7.61
N GLY A 197 -23.57 13.56 -7.51
CA GLY A 197 -24.54 13.14 -8.54
C GLY A 197 -23.93 12.37 -9.72
N VAL A 198 -22.62 12.17 -9.72
CA VAL A 198 -21.95 11.31 -10.70
C VAL A 198 -21.76 9.92 -10.09
N ASP A 199 -22.15 8.88 -10.83
CA ASP A 199 -21.80 7.51 -10.48
C ASP A 199 -20.28 7.33 -10.69
N PRO A 200 -19.47 7.03 -9.64
CA PRO A 200 -18.04 6.88 -9.77
C PRO A 200 -17.62 5.79 -10.78
N GLU A 201 -18.46 4.79 -11.02
CA GLU A 201 -18.21 3.75 -12.04
C GLU A 201 -18.12 4.35 -13.46
N MET A 202 -18.80 5.46 -13.72
CA MET A 202 -18.74 6.16 -15.01
C MET A 202 -17.39 6.87 -15.23
N LEU A 203 -16.56 6.98 -14.18
CA LEU A 203 -15.25 7.62 -14.24
C LEU A 203 -14.10 6.63 -14.45
N THR A 204 -14.41 5.36 -14.68
CA THR A 204 -13.40 4.31 -14.92
C THR A 204 -12.97 4.29 -16.39
N ILE A 205 -11.74 3.79 -16.62
CA ILE A 205 -11.20 3.55 -17.96
C ILE A 205 -12.04 2.57 -18.79
N ASP A 206 -12.81 1.69 -18.14
CA ASP A 206 -13.73 0.76 -18.81
C ASP A 206 -14.88 1.50 -19.53
N LYS A 207 -15.23 2.70 -19.06
CA LYS A 207 -16.31 3.50 -19.64
C LYS A 207 -15.81 4.49 -20.68
N ASP A 208 -14.65 5.09 -20.43
CA ASP A 208 -13.98 5.99 -21.38
C ASP A 208 -12.46 5.91 -21.15
N PRO A 209 -11.65 5.65 -22.20
CA PRO A 209 -10.18 5.62 -22.10
C PRO A 209 -9.54 6.93 -21.55
N MET A 210 -10.26 8.04 -21.59
CA MET A 210 -9.83 9.33 -21.02
C MET A 210 -10.10 9.44 -19.52
N ASN A 211 -10.86 8.53 -18.96
CA ASN A 211 -11.14 8.47 -17.53
C ASN A 211 -9.90 8.00 -16.72
N ARG A 212 -9.90 8.32 -15.44
CA ARG A 212 -8.74 8.18 -14.55
C ARG A 212 -8.97 7.27 -13.35
N ALA A 213 -10.23 6.92 -13.06
CA ALA A 213 -10.55 6.13 -11.90
C ALA A 213 -10.15 4.66 -12.10
N CYS A 214 -9.32 4.17 -11.17
CA CYS A 214 -8.90 2.77 -11.08
C CYS A 214 -9.82 2.00 -10.14
N ARG A 215 -9.94 0.71 -10.35
CA ARG A 215 -10.52 -0.20 -9.36
C ARG A 215 -9.46 -0.63 -8.34
N PRO A 216 -9.85 -1.02 -7.12
CA PRO A 216 -8.93 -1.65 -6.18
C PRO A 216 -8.17 -2.85 -6.76
N SER A 217 -8.81 -3.61 -7.67
CA SER A 217 -8.18 -4.75 -8.38
C SER A 217 -7.00 -4.31 -9.26
N ASP A 218 -7.10 -3.18 -9.95
CA ASP A 218 -6.04 -2.71 -10.85
C ASP A 218 -4.76 -2.40 -10.06
N VAL A 219 -4.94 -1.81 -8.87
CA VAL A 219 -3.84 -1.54 -7.95
C VAL A 219 -3.30 -2.84 -7.35
N ALA A 220 -4.18 -3.78 -6.99
CA ALA A 220 -3.78 -5.07 -6.44
C ALA A 220 -2.94 -5.90 -7.43
N ASP A 221 -3.25 -5.85 -8.72
CA ASP A 221 -2.47 -6.54 -9.76
C ASP A 221 -1.05 -5.96 -9.89
N ALA A 222 -0.91 -4.64 -9.81
CA ALA A 222 0.40 -3.99 -9.79
C ALA A 222 1.22 -4.33 -8.53
N VAL A 223 0.55 -4.39 -7.36
CA VAL A 223 1.17 -4.82 -6.09
C VAL A 223 1.61 -6.28 -6.19
N LEU A 224 0.78 -7.16 -6.75
CA LEU A 224 1.13 -8.56 -6.97
C LEU A 224 2.38 -8.71 -7.87
N TYR A 225 2.45 -7.94 -8.96
CA TYR A 225 3.65 -7.95 -9.81
C TYR A 225 4.90 -7.58 -9.01
N LEU A 226 4.87 -6.46 -8.28
CA LEU A 226 6.03 -5.99 -7.50
C LEU A 226 6.40 -6.93 -6.35
N ALA A 227 5.43 -7.63 -5.77
CA ALA A 227 5.64 -8.61 -4.70
C ALA A 227 6.22 -9.94 -5.21
N SER A 228 5.93 -10.32 -6.46
CA SER A 228 6.33 -11.60 -7.04
C SER A 228 7.78 -11.64 -7.54
N ASP A 229 8.27 -12.83 -7.83
CA ASP A 229 9.61 -13.06 -8.40
C ASP A 229 9.73 -12.55 -9.86
N GLU A 230 8.63 -12.24 -10.53
CA GLU A 230 8.63 -11.61 -11.85
C GLU A 230 9.30 -10.23 -11.80
N ALA A 231 9.19 -9.51 -10.65
CA ALA A 231 9.82 -8.23 -10.41
C ALA A 231 11.25 -8.34 -9.80
N ARG A 232 11.93 -9.48 -9.92
CA ARG A 232 13.24 -9.73 -9.27
C ARG A 232 14.32 -8.69 -9.59
N ALA A 233 14.23 -8.03 -10.73
CA ALA A 233 15.17 -6.98 -11.17
C ALA A 233 14.62 -5.56 -10.95
N VAL A 234 13.43 -5.43 -10.36
CA VAL A 234 12.75 -4.14 -10.15
C VAL A 234 12.92 -3.73 -8.69
N ASN A 235 13.66 -2.64 -8.45
CA ASN A 235 13.96 -2.15 -7.11
C ASN A 235 14.08 -0.62 -7.08
N GLY A 236 13.37 0.04 -6.20
CA GLY A 236 13.37 1.50 -6.03
C GLY A 236 12.52 2.26 -7.03
N ILE A 237 11.62 1.60 -7.77
CA ILE A 237 10.76 2.27 -8.74
C ILE A 237 9.50 2.87 -8.12
N GLU A 238 8.92 3.79 -8.85
CA GLU A 238 7.64 4.44 -8.64
C GLU A 238 6.70 4.00 -9.76
N LEU A 239 5.91 2.94 -9.51
CA LEU A 239 5.00 2.40 -10.52
C LEU A 239 3.68 3.17 -10.50
N ARG A 240 3.43 3.97 -11.55
CA ARG A 240 2.18 4.72 -11.71
C ARG A 240 1.05 3.82 -12.19
N ILE A 241 -0.15 4.05 -11.62
CA ILE A 241 -1.41 3.41 -12.01
C ILE A 241 -2.41 4.56 -12.20
N ASP A 242 -2.27 5.28 -13.32
CA ASP A 242 -2.88 6.58 -13.57
C ASP A 242 -3.49 6.70 -14.98
N SER A 243 -3.65 5.60 -15.68
CA SER A 243 -4.20 5.56 -17.05
C SER A 243 -3.48 6.51 -18.03
N GLY A 244 -2.19 6.78 -17.77
CA GLY A 244 -1.38 7.67 -18.60
C GLY A 244 -1.57 9.16 -18.34
N GLN A 245 -2.37 9.54 -17.34
CA GLN A 245 -2.66 10.96 -17.04
C GLN A 245 -1.41 11.80 -16.83
N PHE A 246 -0.41 11.28 -16.14
CA PHE A 246 0.81 12.03 -15.81
C PHE A 246 1.71 12.30 -17.02
N VAL A 247 1.57 11.56 -18.11
CA VAL A 247 2.39 11.73 -19.32
C VAL A 247 1.69 12.55 -20.40
N MET A 248 0.45 12.96 -20.15
CA MET A 248 -0.26 13.84 -21.08
C MET A 248 0.25 15.28 -20.91
N SER A 249 0.73 15.87 -22.01
CA SER A 249 0.95 17.32 -22.08
C SER A 249 -0.37 17.99 -22.42
N ILE A 250 -1.01 18.60 -21.42
CA ILE A 250 -2.23 19.41 -21.63
C ILE A 250 -1.81 20.86 -21.67
#